data_500767ab4e2d974723b408e46d00958e
#
_entry.id   500767ab4e2d974723b408e46d00958e
#
_cell.length_a   1.000
_cell.length_b   1.000
_cell.length_c   1.000
_cell.angle_alpha   90.00
_cell.angle_beta   90.00
_cell.angle_gamma   90.00
#
_symmetry.space_group_name_H-M   'P 1'
#
loop_
_entity.id
_entity.type
_entity.pdbx_description
1 polymer ?
#
loop_
_entity_poly.entity_id
_entity_poly.type
_entity_poly.pdbx_seq_one_letter_code
_entity_poly.pdbx_strand_id
1 'polypeptide(L)'
;MSLVALLGACALVQVADEAMPAVDAAEDATTVRPNPRPEALNTTAAPPPSATARTVAQFDTTSADQKKAAVLAAEEKAAKGEGRALGRTVASLGDAAQPGLWIKTPLVSAPATGRVVSAKNGKSVELDLLPLDGPKTAGSQLSLAALRVIDAPLTDLTEVDVFRN
;
A
#
# COMPACT_ATOMS: atom_id res chain seq x y z
N MET A 1 13.60 4.63 -75.97
CA MET A 1 13.81 6.01 -76.43
C MET A 1 13.92 6.91 -75.30
N SER A 2 15.09 7.60 -75.27
CA SER A 2 15.49 8.81 -74.55
C SER A 2 15.59 8.69 -73.00
N LEU A 3 16.72 8.43 -72.41
CA LEU A 3 17.94 9.26 -72.32
C LEU A 3 17.68 10.75 -71.98
N VAL A 4 17.97 11.17 -70.72
CA VAL A 4 18.77 12.38 -70.43
C VAL A 4 19.33 12.29 -69.02
N ALA A 5 20.62 12.37 -68.95
CA ALA A 5 21.47 12.66 -67.81
C ALA A 5 21.46 14.13 -67.44
N LEU A 6 21.93 14.48 -66.26
CA LEU A 6 22.89 15.56 -65.93
C LEU A 6 22.94 15.73 -64.42
N LEU A 7 24.07 15.41 -63.79
CA LEU A 7 25.13 16.30 -63.32
C LEU A 7 24.67 17.38 -62.34
N GLY A 8 25.02 17.26 -61.06
CA GLY A 8 26.24 17.80 -60.52
C GLY A 8 25.97 18.97 -59.58
N ALA A 9 26.35 18.84 -58.35
CA ALA A 9 27.04 19.93 -57.64
C ALA A 9 27.46 19.44 -56.25
N CYS A 10 28.77 19.29 -56.07
CA CYS A 10 29.45 19.33 -54.80
C CYS A 10 29.30 20.72 -54.21
N ALA A 11 28.73 20.84 -53.08
CA ALA A 11 28.90 21.99 -52.22
C ALA A 11 29.66 21.55 -50.94
N LEU A 12 30.91 21.95 -50.91
CA LEU A 12 31.74 22.03 -49.76
C LEU A 12 31.03 22.93 -48.74
N VAL A 13 30.61 22.39 -47.64
CA VAL A 13 30.26 23.18 -46.49
C VAL A 13 31.37 23.12 -45.46
N GLN A 14 31.85 24.28 -45.21
CA GLN A 14 32.85 24.63 -44.23
C GLN A 14 32.56 24.07 -42.85
N VAL A 15 33.56 23.48 -42.26
CA VAL A 15 33.68 23.26 -40.84
C VAL A 15 33.75 24.64 -40.18
N ALA A 16 32.68 25.07 -39.57
CA ALA A 16 32.68 26.11 -38.56
C ALA A 16 32.92 25.41 -37.23
N ASP A 17 34.13 25.63 -36.77
CA ASP A 17 34.54 25.47 -35.39
C ASP A 17 33.66 26.42 -34.55
N GLU A 18 32.68 25.88 -33.87
CA GLU A 18 31.86 26.63 -32.95
C GLU A 18 31.83 25.92 -31.61
N ALA A 19 32.50 26.54 -30.70
CA ALA A 19 32.68 26.30 -29.29
C ALA A 19 31.57 25.44 -28.67
N MET A 20 31.97 24.32 -28.10
CA MET A 20 31.19 23.55 -27.16
C MET A 20 30.80 24.45 -25.99
N PRO A 21 29.53 24.72 -25.72
CA PRO A 21 29.13 25.16 -24.41
C PRO A 21 29.38 24.02 -23.44
N ALA A 22 30.07 24.34 -22.35
CA ALA A 22 30.24 23.49 -21.22
C ALA A 22 28.86 22.90 -20.85
N VAL A 23 28.71 21.59 -20.99
CA VAL A 23 27.63 20.87 -20.36
C VAL A 23 27.87 20.99 -18.87
N ASP A 24 27.13 21.90 -18.27
CA ASP A 24 26.85 21.87 -16.86
C ASP A 24 26.29 20.45 -16.58
N ALA A 25 27.12 19.61 -16.02
CA ALA A 25 26.69 18.36 -15.44
C ALA A 25 25.85 18.70 -14.20
N ALA A 26 24.61 19.15 -14.44
CA ALA A 26 23.58 18.97 -13.47
C ALA A 26 23.43 17.45 -13.33
N GLU A 27 24.15 16.88 -12.37
CA GLU A 27 23.80 15.62 -11.78
C GLU A 27 22.36 15.75 -11.28
N ASP A 28 21.42 15.45 -12.16
CA ASP A 28 20.10 15.05 -11.74
C ASP A 28 20.29 13.73 -10.96
N ALA A 29 20.71 13.92 -9.70
CA ALA A 29 20.52 12.90 -8.69
C ALA A 29 19.02 12.64 -8.70
N THR A 30 18.61 11.66 -9.48
CA THR A 30 17.30 11.06 -9.41
C THR A 30 17.17 10.51 -8.00
N THR A 31 16.89 11.43 -7.07
CA THR A 31 16.38 11.09 -5.77
C THR A 31 15.12 10.31 -6.10
N VAL A 32 15.21 8.97 -6.02
CA VAL A 32 14.04 8.11 -6.09
C VAL A 32 13.15 8.57 -4.95
N ARG A 33 12.32 9.56 -5.27
CA ARG A 33 11.29 10.02 -4.36
C ARG A 33 10.42 8.79 -4.10
N PRO A 34 10.28 8.34 -2.85
CA PRO A 34 9.41 7.23 -2.54
C PRO A 34 8.08 7.47 -3.24
N ASN A 35 7.62 6.47 -3.98
CA ASN A 35 6.36 6.57 -4.70
C ASN A 35 5.30 7.06 -3.72
N PRO A 36 4.55 8.15 -4.00
CA PRO A 36 3.56 8.65 -3.08
C PRO A 36 2.60 7.50 -2.76
N ARG A 37 2.35 7.30 -1.47
CA ARG A 37 1.41 6.29 -0.98
C ARG A 37 0.09 6.46 -1.73
N PRO A 38 -0.50 5.41 -2.30
CA PRO A 38 -1.79 5.51 -2.98
C PRO A 38 -2.80 6.27 -2.10
N GLU A 39 -3.51 7.22 -2.68
CA GLU A 39 -4.51 8.05 -1.95
C GLU A 39 -5.60 7.20 -1.28
N ALA A 40 -5.82 5.99 -1.78
CA ALA A 40 -6.73 5.00 -1.20
C ALA A 40 -6.26 4.39 0.13
N LEU A 41 -4.99 4.53 0.50
CA LEU A 41 -4.49 4.06 1.79
C LEU A 41 -4.76 5.10 2.87
N ASN A 42 -5.10 4.62 4.06
CA ASN A 42 -5.39 5.47 5.21
C ASN A 42 -4.18 6.37 5.53
N THR A 43 -4.26 7.65 5.16
CA THR A 43 -3.14 8.59 5.22
C THR A 43 -2.83 9.09 6.63
N THR A 44 -3.73 8.88 7.57
CA THR A 44 -3.51 9.22 8.96
C THR A 44 -2.67 8.14 9.63
N ALA A 45 -1.35 8.26 9.51
CA ALA A 45 -0.45 7.32 10.13
C ALA A 45 -0.49 7.49 11.66
N ALA A 46 -0.80 6.41 12.38
CA ALA A 46 -0.60 6.37 13.81
C ALA A 46 0.92 6.47 14.11
N PRO A 47 1.33 7.22 15.14
CA PRO A 47 2.74 7.33 15.49
C PRO A 47 3.30 5.97 15.95
N PRO A 48 4.58 5.69 15.71
CA PRO A 48 5.19 4.48 16.24
C PRO A 48 5.12 4.44 17.78
N PRO A 49 5.01 3.25 18.38
CA PRO A 49 5.04 3.13 19.84
C PRO A 49 6.39 3.57 20.40
N SER A 50 6.39 4.04 21.64
CA SER A 50 7.63 4.40 22.34
C SER A 50 8.55 3.19 22.47
N ALA A 51 9.87 3.40 22.40
CA ALA A 51 10.87 2.37 22.69
C ALA A 51 10.77 1.78 24.10
N THR A 52 10.10 2.48 25.01
CA THR A 52 9.84 2.03 26.39
C THR A 52 8.48 1.36 26.56
N ALA A 53 7.71 1.15 25.49
CA ALA A 53 6.42 0.48 25.56
C ALA A 53 6.55 -0.94 26.13
N ARG A 54 5.67 -1.30 27.08
CA ARG A 54 5.66 -2.59 27.78
C ARG A 54 4.28 -3.22 27.83
N THR A 55 3.23 -2.45 27.53
CA THR A 55 1.84 -2.92 27.64
C THR A 55 1.15 -2.84 26.28
N VAL A 56 0.14 -3.67 26.07
CA VAL A 56 -0.70 -3.67 24.86
C VAL A 56 -1.24 -2.26 24.57
N ALA A 57 -1.65 -1.52 25.60
CA ALA A 57 -2.17 -0.16 25.43
C ALA A 57 -1.10 0.83 24.93
N GLN A 58 0.15 0.64 25.31
CA GLN A 58 1.27 1.48 24.85
C GLN A 58 1.72 1.15 23.41
N PHE A 59 1.52 -0.08 22.97
CA PHE A 59 1.76 -0.47 21.59
C PHE A 59 0.63 -0.03 20.65
N ASP A 60 -0.60 0.11 21.15
CA ASP A 60 -1.74 0.53 20.37
C ASP A 60 -1.83 2.07 20.29
N THR A 61 -1.07 2.64 19.40
CA THR A 61 -1.00 4.10 19.18
C THR A 61 -2.09 4.62 18.24
N THR A 62 -2.94 3.73 17.68
CA THR A 62 -4.07 4.13 16.85
C THR A 62 -5.15 4.79 17.71
N SER A 63 -5.52 6.03 17.39
CA SER A 63 -6.49 6.78 18.19
C SER A 63 -7.89 6.16 18.16
N ALA A 64 -8.69 6.47 19.18
CA ALA A 64 -10.08 6.03 19.24
C ALA A 64 -10.91 6.57 18.05
N ASP A 65 -10.64 7.80 17.62
CA ASP A 65 -11.31 8.40 16.48
C ASP A 65 -10.96 7.72 15.17
N GLN A 66 -9.69 7.36 14.97
CA GLN A 66 -9.24 6.58 13.80
C GLN A 66 -9.92 5.21 13.74
N LYS A 67 -9.98 4.51 14.86
CA LYS A 67 -10.68 3.21 14.96
C LYS A 67 -12.16 3.35 14.66
N LYS A 68 -12.82 4.35 15.24
CA LYS A 68 -14.24 4.63 15.00
C LYS A 68 -14.51 4.98 13.55
N ALA A 69 -13.69 5.82 12.92
CA ALA A 69 -13.80 6.17 11.52
C ALA A 69 -13.66 4.94 10.62
N ALA A 70 -12.70 4.06 10.91
CA ALA A 70 -12.48 2.82 10.16
C ALA A 70 -13.65 1.83 10.29
N VAL A 71 -14.30 1.76 11.45
CA VAL A 71 -15.52 0.94 11.63
C VAL A 71 -16.66 1.51 10.80
N LEU A 72 -16.93 2.80 10.90
CA LEU A 72 -18.01 3.46 10.15
C LEU A 72 -17.80 3.32 8.63
N ALA A 73 -16.59 3.49 8.15
CA ALA A 73 -16.26 3.30 6.74
C ALA A 73 -16.48 1.85 6.28
N ALA A 74 -16.13 0.87 7.11
CA ALA A 74 -16.36 -0.54 6.82
C ALA A 74 -17.86 -0.88 6.76
N GLU A 75 -18.64 -0.36 7.70
CA GLU A 75 -20.09 -0.56 7.78
C GLU A 75 -20.80 0.10 6.59
N GLU A 76 -20.41 1.33 6.23
CA GLU A 76 -20.97 2.06 5.09
C GLU A 76 -20.75 1.30 3.78
N LYS A 77 -19.53 0.82 3.54
CA LYS A 77 -19.21 0.03 2.35
C LYS A 77 -19.92 -1.33 2.34
N ALA A 78 -20.06 -1.95 3.51
CA ALA A 78 -20.83 -3.19 3.63
C ALA A 78 -22.31 -2.97 3.29
N ALA A 79 -22.91 -1.89 3.80
CA ALA A 79 -24.31 -1.53 3.53
C ALA A 79 -24.57 -1.22 2.05
N LYS A 80 -23.59 -0.64 1.35
CA LYS A 80 -23.65 -0.38 -0.09
C LYS A 80 -23.33 -1.61 -0.95
N GLY A 81 -22.93 -2.73 -0.35
CA GLY A 81 -22.47 -3.91 -1.07
C GLY A 81 -21.15 -3.67 -1.81
N GLU A 82 -20.40 -2.66 -1.42
CA GLU A 82 -19.11 -2.32 -2.03
C GLU A 82 -18.00 -3.26 -1.55
N GLY A 83 -17.02 -3.45 -2.42
CA GLY A 83 -15.84 -4.24 -2.16
C GLY A 83 -15.92 -5.65 -2.75
N ARG A 84 -14.79 -6.05 -3.35
CA ARG A 84 -14.61 -7.39 -3.92
C ARG A 84 -14.14 -8.35 -2.82
N ALA A 85 -14.86 -9.43 -2.59
CA ALA A 85 -14.41 -10.50 -1.71
C ALA A 85 -13.12 -11.13 -2.25
N LEU A 86 -12.08 -11.17 -1.44
CA LEU A 86 -10.82 -11.84 -1.75
C LEU A 86 -10.79 -13.27 -1.20
N GLY A 87 -11.55 -13.52 -0.14
CA GLY A 87 -11.69 -14.83 0.50
C GLY A 87 -11.53 -14.77 2.00
N ARG A 88 -11.62 -15.96 2.61
CA ARG A 88 -11.43 -16.17 4.04
C ARG A 88 -10.00 -16.58 4.34
N THR A 89 -9.46 -16.08 5.44
CA THR A 89 -8.14 -16.44 5.94
C THR A 89 -8.15 -16.53 7.46
N VAL A 90 -7.16 -17.23 7.99
CA VAL A 90 -6.89 -17.27 9.43
C VAL A 90 -5.80 -16.24 9.72
N ALA A 91 -6.09 -15.32 10.62
CA ALA A 91 -5.19 -14.26 10.98
C ALA A 91 -4.66 -14.40 12.41
N SER A 92 -3.38 -14.14 12.58
CA SER A 92 -2.70 -14.00 13.87
C SER A 92 -2.35 -12.54 14.12
N LEU A 93 -1.94 -12.22 15.35
CA LEU A 93 -1.30 -10.94 15.65
C LEU A 93 0.01 -10.83 14.84
N GLY A 94 0.14 -9.75 14.10
CA GLY A 94 1.37 -9.37 13.42
C GLY A 94 2.32 -8.58 14.31
N ASP A 95 3.18 -7.77 13.69
CA ASP A 95 4.12 -6.93 14.43
C ASP A 95 3.38 -5.86 15.24
N ALA A 96 3.39 -6.00 16.56
CA ALA A 96 2.75 -5.06 17.47
C ALA A 96 3.40 -3.66 17.45
N ALA A 97 4.67 -3.56 17.05
CA ALA A 97 5.37 -2.29 16.92
C ALA A 97 5.00 -1.53 15.63
N GLN A 98 4.37 -2.20 14.68
CA GLN A 98 3.88 -1.56 13.46
C GLN A 98 2.52 -0.90 13.72
N PRO A 99 2.45 0.45 13.74
CA PRO A 99 1.24 1.17 14.07
C PRO A 99 0.19 1.11 12.95
N GLY A 100 -1.04 1.51 13.28
CA GLY A 100 -2.13 1.67 12.32
C GLY A 100 -3.01 0.44 12.16
N LEU A 101 -3.95 0.55 11.22
CA LEU A 101 -4.91 -0.50 10.86
C LEU A 101 -4.44 -1.17 9.57
N TRP A 102 -3.97 -2.39 9.65
CA TRP A 102 -3.48 -3.13 8.49
C TRP A 102 -3.65 -4.65 8.65
N ILE A 103 -3.68 -5.33 7.52
CA ILE A 103 -3.53 -6.78 7.41
C ILE A 103 -2.46 -7.11 6.37
N LYS A 104 -1.52 -7.98 6.71
CA LYS A 104 -0.61 -8.61 5.75
C LYS A 104 -1.21 -9.95 5.33
N THR A 105 -1.47 -10.12 4.04
CA THR A 105 -2.17 -11.29 3.52
C THR A 105 -1.67 -11.68 2.13
N PRO A 106 -1.58 -12.99 1.83
CA PRO A 106 -1.23 -13.47 0.50
C PRO A 106 -2.38 -13.35 -0.51
N LEU A 107 -3.55 -12.86 -0.09
CA LEU A 107 -4.72 -12.65 -0.96
C LEU A 107 -4.56 -11.44 -1.87
N VAL A 108 -3.59 -10.55 -1.60
CA VAL A 108 -3.25 -9.39 -2.43
C VAL A 108 -1.80 -9.46 -2.87
N SER A 109 -1.53 -8.99 -4.09
CA SER A 109 -0.17 -8.90 -4.66
C SER A 109 0.42 -7.48 -4.62
N ALA A 110 -0.39 -6.49 -4.28
CA ALA A 110 0.01 -5.09 -4.14
C ALA A 110 -0.79 -4.44 -3.01
N PRO A 111 -0.24 -3.40 -2.38
CA PRO A 111 -0.96 -2.63 -1.37
C PRO A 111 -2.29 -2.10 -1.90
N ALA A 112 -3.33 -2.19 -1.08
CA ALA A 112 -4.66 -1.72 -1.41
C ALA A 112 -5.39 -1.31 -0.12
N THR A 113 -6.55 -0.68 -0.26
CA THR A 113 -7.49 -0.48 0.84
C THR A 113 -8.55 -1.57 0.79
N GLY A 114 -8.98 -2.01 1.96
CA GLY A 114 -10.03 -3.01 2.07
C GLY A 114 -10.68 -3.02 3.44
N ARG A 115 -11.52 -3.99 3.65
CA ARG A 115 -12.11 -4.26 4.96
C ARG A 115 -11.94 -5.72 5.35
N VAL A 116 -11.89 -5.94 6.63
CA VAL A 116 -11.89 -7.27 7.24
C VAL A 116 -13.15 -7.41 8.07
N VAL A 117 -13.77 -8.58 8.00
CA VAL A 117 -14.94 -8.95 8.80
C VAL A 117 -14.60 -10.17 9.63
N SER A 118 -14.77 -10.10 10.93
CA SER A 118 -14.58 -11.24 11.82
C SER A 118 -15.70 -12.28 11.60
N ALA A 119 -15.33 -13.51 11.27
CA ALA A 119 -16.29 -14.59 11.10
C ALA A 119 -17.02 -14.95 12.40
N LYS A 120 -16.42 -14.64 13.57
CA LYS A 120 -16.96 -14.99 14.88
C LYS A 120 -18.10 -14.08 15.33
N ASN A 121 -17.97 -12.76 15.12
CA ASN A 121 -18.89 -11.76 15.68
C ASN A 121 -19.42 -10.75 14.66
N GLY A 122 -18.99 -10.84 13.38
CA GLY A 122 -19.44 -9.97 12.31
C GLY A 122 -18.88 -8.53 12.36
N LYS A 123 -18.05 -8.20 13.36
CA LYS A 123 -17.43 -6.88 13.44
C LYS A 123 -16.49 -6.66 12.27
N SER A 124 -16.51 -5.46 11.73
CA SER A 124 -15.73 -5.10 10.56
C SER A 124 -14.89 -3.86 10.81
N VAL A 125 -13.78 -3.76 10.07
CA VAL A 125 -12.89 -2.62 10.11
C VAL A 125 -12.28 -2.40 8.73
N GLU A 126 -12.24 -1.13 8.30
CA GLU A 126 -11.48 -0.73 7.12
C GLU A 126 -10.00 -0.59 7.47
N LEU A 127 -9.14 -1.10 6.57
CA LEU A 127 -7.72 -1.14 6.83
C LEU A 127 -6.90 -1.27 5.53
N ASP A 128 -5.59 -1.12 5.67
CA ASP A 128 -4.65 -1.32 4.59
C ASP A 128 -4.40 -2.83 4.37
N LEU A 129 -4.59 -3.28 3.14
CA LEU A 129 -4.21 -4.62 2.69
C LEU A 129 -2.77 -4.58 2.19
N LEU A 130 -1.88 -5.28 2.83
CA LEU A 130 -0.47 -5.36 2.47
C LEU A 130 -0.15 -6.77 1.96
N PRO A 131 0.67 -6.91 0.91
CA PRO A 131 1.05 -8.23 0.43
C PRO A 131 1.91 -8.95 1.48
N LEU A 132 1.69 -10.24 1.59
CA LEU A 132 2.50 -11.18 2.35
C LEU A 132 2.94 -12.30 1.41
N ASP A 133 4.23 -12.58 1.37
CA ASP A 133 4.76 -13.66 0.55
C ASP A 133 4.25 -15.01 1.05
N GLY A 134 3.85 -15.85 0.10
CA GLY A 134 3.37 -17.20 0.39
C GLY A 134 2.19 -17.63 -0.48
N PRO A 135 1.76 -18.89 -0.36
CA PRO A 135 0.60 -19.38 -1.07
C PRO A 135 -0.67 -18.71 -0.53
N LYS A 136 -1.70 -18.61 -1.36
CA LYS A 136 -2.99 -17.98 -0.97
C LYS A 136 -3.67 -18.67 0.23
N THR A 137 -3.27 -19.89 0.52
CA THR A 137 -3.73 -20.66 1.68
C THR A 137 -2.93 -20.41 2.96
N ALA A 138 -1.84 -19.64 2.86
CA ALA A 138 -1.12 -19.23 4.06
C ALA A 138 -1.99 -18.28 4.91
N GLY A 139 -1.75 -18.29 6.20
CA GLY A 139 -2.41 -17.39 7.13
C GLY A 139 -2.04 -15.94 6.88
N SER A 140 -2.74 -15.06 7.55
CA SER A 140 -2.55 -13.61 7.50
C SER A 140 -2.09 -13.06 8.84
N GLN A 141 -1.64 -11.82 8.85
CA GLN A 141 -1.24 -11.11 10.06
C GLN A 141 -2.04 -9.82 10.17
N LEU A 142 -2.72 -9.63 11.29
CA LEU A 142 -3.46 -8.41 11.60
C LEU A 142 -2.70 -7.51 12.56
N SER A 143 -2.84 -6.22 12.39
CA SER A 143 -2.32 -5.24 13.35
C SER A 143 -3.02 -5.38 14.69
N LEU A 144 -2.31 -4.99 15.77
CA LEU A 144 -2.86 -4.95 17.12
C LEU A 144 -4.14 -4.11 17.18
N ALA A 145 -4.15 -2.95 16.56
CA ALA A 145 -5.30 -2.07 16.53
C ALA A 145 -6.51 -2.70 15.83
N ALA A 146 -6.31 -3.41 14.72
CA ALA A 146 -7.38 -4.09 13.99
C ALA A 146 -7.98 -5.23 14.80
N LEU A 147 -7.15 -6.09 15.43
CA LEU A 147 -7.64 -7.16 16.31
C LEU A 147 -8.50 -6.62 17.44
N ARG A 148 -8.09 -5.51 18.06
CA ARG A 148 -8.85 -4.87 19.14
C ARG A 148 -10.18 -4.30 18.65
N VAL A 149 -10.24 -3.74 17.45
CA VAL A 149 -11.48 -3.21 16.87
C VAL A 149 -12.49 -4.31 16.59
N ILE A 150 -12.05 -5.46 16.09
CA ILE A 150 -12.94 -6.60 15.81
C ILE A 150 -13.18 -7.50 17.04
N ASP A 151 -12.73 -7.09 18.22
CA ASP A 151 -12.80 -7.86 19.49
C ASP A 151 -12.26 -9.30 19.33
N ALA A 152 -11.14 -9.43 18.66
CA ALA A 152 -10.45 -10.70 18.51
C ALA A 152 -9.40 -10.90 19.61
N PRO A 153 -9.24 -12.11 20.13
CA PRO A 153 -8.16 -12.43 21.06
C PRO A 153 -6.80 -12.21 20.42
N LEU A 154 -5.85 -11.66 21.18
CA LEU A 154 -4.50 -11.35 20.66
C LEU A 154 -3.61 -12.58 20.54
N THR A 155 -3.91 -13.63 21.30
CA THR A 155 -3.13 -14.87 21.38
C THR A 155 -3.66 -15.99 20.50
N ASP A 156 -4.87 -15.82 19.98
CA ASP A 156 -5.55 -16.87 19.23
C ASP A 156 -5.54 -16.56 17.74
N LEU A 157 -5.74 -17.59 16.97
CA LEU A 157 -6.00 -17.48 15.55
C LEU A 157 -7.45 -17.07 15.31
N THR A 158 -7.67 -16.04 14.50
CA THR A 158 -9.01 -15.51 14.22
C THR A 158 -9.34 -15.67 12.74
N GLU A 159 -10.48 -16.28 12.44
CA GLU A 159 -10.98 -16.35 11.06
C GLU A 159 -11.59 -15.02 10.65
N VAL A 160 -11.20 -14.54 9.47
CA VAL A 160 -11.66 -13.29 8.91
C VAL A 160 -11.95 -13.39 7.42
N ASP A 161 -12.99 -12.73 6.98
CA ASP A 161 -13.28 -12.51 5.58
C ASP A 161 -12.66 -11.20 5.11
N VAL A 162 -11.91 -11.23 4.01
CA VAL A 162 -11.16 -10.10 3.47
C VAL A 162 -11.83 -9.59 2.20
N PHE A 163 -12.03 -8.28 2.13
CA PHE A 163 -12.60 -7.58 0.98
C PHE A 163 -11.66 -6.47 0.55
N ARG A 164 -11.51 -6.28 -0.75
CA ARG A 164 -10.80 -5.14 -1.35
C ARG A 164 -11.81 -4.11 -1.84
N ASN A 165 -11.57 -2.85 -1.46
CA ASN A 165 -12.36 -1.71 -1.94
C ASN A 165 -11.96 -1.30 -3.36
#